data_b6e3e728b7e616bb53596f3b0e3c086d
#
_entry.id   b6e3e728b7e616bb53596f3b0e3c086d
#
_cell.length_a   1.000
_cell.length_b   1.000
_cell.length_c   1.000
_cell.angle_alpha   90.00
_cell.angle_beta   90.00
_cell.angle_gamma   90.00
#
_symmetry.space_group_name_H-M   'P 1'
#
loop_
_entity.id
_entity.type
_entity.pdbx_description
1 polymer ?
#
loop_
_entity_poly.entity_id
_entity_poly.type
_entity_poly.pdbx_seq_one_letter_code
_entity_poly.pdbx_strand_id
1 'polypeptide(L)'
;MDIYTASIPGCPWLGSKTIRHLLSVFKTGEKIWNATSEELCEKGKLTSKQLNSFLKYRKEADLEKIYKLMQNFNIKYCTLNDEVYPKLLANTINPPPVLYYRGKLPVTDRIISIVGIRKATVYGIKTAKEIAKELSERNVVIVSGGARGIDSAAHKGALEGKAATVTVAACGLDKTYPAENRNLFEKIIAHGGCIISEYAPGTPPLGRQFPARNRIIAGMTRGVIVIEAAEKSGSLITADFALEEGRDIFAVPGNIWAESSKGTNKLLKIGAFCCTSYEDILSEYGWENKKEIKCKKDKTFNKQLTLEEEVLYRFCSESVEITEDELLIKTGMSLKTLKSLLLQLQLKGVVIQTPSGGFIISG
;
A
#
# COMPACT_ATOMS: atom_id res chain seq x y z
N MET A 1 0.47 -30.28 5.68
CA MET A 1 1.17 -29.11 6.26
C MET A 1 2.43 -29.61 6.96
N ASP A 2 3.63 -29.17 6.53
CA ASP A 2 4.88 -29.52 7.17
C ASP A 2 5.11 -28.62 8.39
N ILE A 3 4.89 -29.15 9.59
CA ILE A 3 5.02 -28.43 10.86
C ILE A 3 6.48 -28.02 11.14
N TYR A 4 7.44 -28.77 10.63
CA TYR A 4 8.86 -28.46 10.79
C TYR A 4 9.20 -27.16 10.05
N THR A 5 8.78 -27.02 8.80
CA THR A 5 8.94 -25.77 8.04
C THR A 5 8.29 -24.58 8.77
N ALA A 6 7.09 -24.79 9.33
CA ALA A 6 6.40 -23.75 10.10
C ALA A 6 7.07 -23.42 11.44
N SER A 7 7.99 -24.25 11.94
CA SER A 7 8.64 -24.04 13.24
C SER A 7 10.01 -23.37 13.13
N ILE A 8 10.74 -23.59 12.03
CA ILE A 8 12.12 -23.13 11.85
C ILE A 8 12.30 -21.61 12.07
N PRO A 9 11.38 -20.72 11.61
CA PRO A 9 11.51 -19.28 11.86
C PRO A 9 11.44 -18.86 13.33
N GLY A 10 10.98 -19.75 14.21
CA GLY A 10 11.00 -19.56 15.67
C GLY A 10 12.38 -19.78 16.30
N CYS A 11 13.33 -20.37 15.57
CA CYS A 11 14.67 -20.64 16.10
C CYS A 11 15.49 -19.36 16.24
N PRO A 12 15.99 -19.03 17.45
CA PRO A 12 16.90 -17.90 17.64
C PRO A 12 18.16 -18.05 16.79
N TRP A 13 18.70 -16.91 16.32
CA TRP A 13 19.93 -16.83 15.51
C TRP A 13 19.84 -17.39 14.09
N LEU A 14 18.73 -18.00 13.67
CA LEU A 14 18.46 -18.30 12.27
C LEU A 14 17.72 -17.12 11.61
N GLY A 15 18.47 -16.29 10.93
CA GLY A 15 17.87 -15.19 10.14
C GLY A 15 17.29 -15.68 8.82
N SER A 16 16.48 -14.83 8.18
CA SER A 16 15.78 -15.13 6.91
C SER A 16 16.73 -15.66 5.83
N LYS A 17 17.93 -15.09 5.69
CA LYS A 17 18.95 -15.54 4.72
C LYS A 17 19.40 -16.98 4.98
N THR A 18 19.66 -17.33 6.25
CA THR A 18 20.07 -18.68 6.64
C THR A 18 18.96 -19.68 6.40
N ILE A 19 17.71 -19.35 6.79
CA ILE A 19 16.56 -20.24 6.59
C ILE A 19 16.28 -20.46 5.10
N ARG A 20 16.38 -19.41 4.26
CA ARG A 20 16.27 -19.57 2.80
C ARG A 20 17.32 -20.53 2.25
N HIS A 21 18.58 -20.39 2.69
CA HIS A 21 19.65 -21.29 2.26
C HIS A 21 19.35 -22.73 2.69
N LEU A 22 18.94 -22.96 3.96
CA LEU A 22 18.57 -24.30 4.41
C LEU A 22 17.43 -24.90 3.58
N LEU A 23 16.34 -24.15 3.32
CA LEU A 23 15.22 -24.61 2.49
C LEU A 23 15.64 -24.86 1.03
N SER A 24 16.57 -24.09 0.49
CA SER A 24 17.07 -24.32 -0.86
C SER A 24 17.89 -25.62 -0.99
N VAL A 25 18.65 -25.97 0.06
CA VAL A 25 19.50 -27.17 0.10
C VAL A 25 18.69 -28.42 0.46
N PHE A 26 17.98 -28.38 1.56
CA PHE A 26 17.29 -29.55 2.11
C PHE A 26 15.86 -29.76 1.55
N LYS A 27 15.29 -28.74 0.88
CA LYS A 27 13.97 -28.71 0.24
C LYS A 27 12.76 -28.71 1.17
N THR A 28 12.80 -29.38 2.33
CA THR A 28 11.69 -29.45 3.30
C THR A 28 12.18 -29.16 4.71
N GLY A 29 11.28 -28.63 5.56
CA GLY A 29 11.58 -28.41 6.98
C GLY A 29 11.86 -29.69 7.71
N GLU A 30 11.19 -30.78 7.37
CA GLU A 30 11.43 -32.11 7.94
C GLU A 30 12.87 -32.60 7.72
N LYS A 31 13.40 -32.44 6.49
CA LYS A 31 14.79 -32.77 6.21
C LYS A 31 15.77 -31.90 6.97
N ILE A 32 15.51 -30.60 7.10
CA ILE A 32 16.32 -29.70 7.93
C ILE A 32 16.27 -30.15 9.39
N TRP A 33 15.09 -30.50 9.89
CA TRP A 33 14.88 -30.86 11.27
C TRP A 33 15.61 -32.18 11.65
N ASN A 34 15.66 -33.13 10.74
CA ASN A 34 16.29 -34.45 10.97
C ASN A 34 17.74 -34.52 10.50
N ALA A 35 18.29 -33.46 9.89
CA ALA A 35 19.67 -33.42 9.40
C ALA A 35 20.69 -33.58 10.54
N THR A 36 21.84 -34.22 10.23
CA THR A 36 22.95 -34.36 11.16
C THR A 36 23.68 -33.03 11.39
N SER A 37 24.46 -32.92 12.43
CA SER A 37 25.28 -31.72 12.68
C SER A 37 26.28 -31.45 11.55
N GLU A 38 26.86 -32.50 10.98
CA GLU A 38 27.80 -32.43 9.86
C GLU A 38 27.08 -31.88 8.61
N GLU A 39 25.90 -32.42 8.25
CA GLU A 39 25.13 -31.94 7.13
C GLU A 39 24.68 -30.47 7.30
N LEU A 40 24.28 -30.06 8.50
CA LEU A 40 23.91 -28.68 8.78
C LEU A 40 25.09 -27.71 8.66
N CYS A 41 26.33 -28.19 9.00
CA CYS A 41 27.53 -27.38 8.84
C CYS A 41 28.01 -27.37 7.38
N GLU A 42 28.14 -28.52 6.74
CA GLU A 42 28.74 -28.64 5.39
C GLU A 42 27.81 -28.13 4.30
N LYS A 43 26.58 -28.68 4.26
CA LYS A 43 25.57 -28.30 3.24
C LYS A 43 24.81 -27.06 3.66
N GLY A 44 24.38 -27.01 4.95
CA GLY A 44 23.58 -25.92 5.51
C GLY A 44 24.37 -24.65 5.78
N LYS A 45 25.70 -24.71 5.82
CA LYS A 45 26.63 -23.60 6.11
C LYS A 45 26.30 -22.87 7.42
N LEU A 46 25.84 -23.62 8.43
CA LEU A 46 25.56 -23.04 9.74
C LEU A 46 26.88 -22.75 10.45
N THR A 47 27.01 -21.58 11.06
CA THR A 47 28.07 -21.28 12.00
C THR A 47 27.87 -22.08 13.28
N SER A 48 28.94 -22.30 14.07
CA SER A 48 28.87 -23.02 15.35
C SER A 48 27.78 -22.44 16.28
N LYS A 49 27.60 -21.11 16.31
CA LYS A 49 26.56 -20.43 17.08
C LYS A 49 25.15 -20.78 16.60
N GLN A 50 24.96 -20.77 15.30
CA GLN A 50 23.67 -21.11 14.68
C GLN A 50 23.32 -22.58 14.86
N LEU A 51 24.31 -23.48 14.68
CA LEU A 51 24.14 -24.90 14.90
C LEU A 51 23.71 -25.19 16.32
N ASN A 52 24.47 -24.69 17.32
CA ASN A 52 24.16 -24.90 18.73
C ASN A 52 22.77 -24.38 19.10
N SER A 53 22.42 -23.21 18.58
CA SER A 53 21.06 -22.64 18.77
C SER A 53 19.98 -23.51 18.16
N PHE A 54 20.19 -24.03 16.94
CA PHE A 54 19.22 -24.89 16.27
C PHE A 54 19.08 -26.25 16.96
N LEU A 55 20.18 -26.88 17.36
CA LEU A 55 20.15 -28.16 18.10
C LEU A 55 19.41 -28.01 19.43
N LYS A 56 19.66 -26.92 20.16
CA LYS A 56 18.91 -26.59 21.38
C LYS A 56 17.42 -26.39 21.08
N TYR A 57 17.12 -25.53 20.12
CA TYR A 57 15.74 -25.25 19.72
C TYR A 57 14.98 -26.53 19.30
N ARG A 58 15.61 -27.40 18.52
CA ARG A 58 15.06 -28.69 18.09
C ARG A 58 14.65 -29.60 19.24
N LYS A 59 15.38 -29.55 20.38
CA LYS A 59 15.07 -30.33 21.58
C LYS A 59 13.95 -29.70 22.42
N GLU A 60 13.86 -28.38 22.44
CA GLU A 60 12.96 -27.61 23.31
C GLU A 60 11.66 -27.18 22.65
N ALA A 61 11.61 -27.17 21.30
CA ALA A 61 10.45 -26.69 20.56
C ALA A 61 9.26 -27.64 20.71
N ASP A 62 8.15 -27.11 21.16
CA ASP A 62 6.87 -27.80 21.27
C ASP A 62 6.10 -27.70 19.95
N LEU A 63 6.37 -28.63 19.04
CA LEU A 63 5.75 -28.67 17.72
C LEU A 63 4.23 -28.88 17.82
N GLU A 64 3.76 -29.63 18.82
CA GLU A 64 2.32 -29.84 19.03
C GLU A 64 1.61 -28.55 19.42
N LYS A 65 2.23 -27.76 20.28
CA LYS A 65 1.73 -26.43 20.65
C LYS A 65 1.66 -25.50 19.45
N ILE A 66 2.71 -25.46 18.61
CA ILE A 66 2.73 -24.66 17.39
C ILE A 66 1.61 -25.10 16.46
N TYR A 67 1.43 -26.41 16.26
CA TYR A 67 0.36 -26.98 15.46
C TYR A 67 -1.02 -26.57 15.98
N LYS A 68 -1.27 -26.71 17.29
CA LYS A 68 -2.53 -26.30 17.94
C LYS A 68 -2.80 -24.79 17.74
N LEU A 69 -1.78 -23.94 17.89
CA LEU A 69 -1.94 -22.51 17.62
C LEU A 69 -2.33 -22.23 16.16
N MET A 70 -1.69 -22.93 15.22
CA MET A 70 -2.01 -22.76 13.80
C MET A 70 -3.44 -23.19 13.49
N GLN A 71 -3.91 -24.29 14.07
CA GLN A 71 -5.29 -24.77 13.90
C GLN A 71 -6.30 -23.80 14.53
N ASN A 72 -6.10 -23.45 15.81
CA ASN A 72 -7.04 -22.64 16.58
C ASN A 72 -7.24 -21.23 15.99
N PHE A 73 -6.20 -20.67 15.38
CA PHE A 73 -6.25 -19.35 14.77
C PHE A 73 -6.35 -19.39 13.24
N ASN A 74 -6.53 -20.56 12.64
CA ASN A 74 -6.57 -20.77 11.18
C ASN A 74 -5.37 -20.11 10.48
N ILE A 75 -4.17 -20.33 11.04
CA ILE A 75 -2.92 -19.83 10.49
C ILE A 75 -2.41 -20.81 9.43
N LYS A 76 -2.16 -20.31 8.24
CA LYS A 76 -1.49 -21.02 7.15
C LYS A 76 -0.12 -20.41 6.94
N TYR A 77 0.73 -21.06 6.16
CA TYR A 77 1.98 -20.49 5.69
C TYR A 77 2.23 -20.83 4.24
N CYS A 78 3.09 -20.06 3.61
CA CYS A 78 3.69 -20.36 2.32
C CYS A 78 5.19 -20.03 2.35
N THR A 79 5.93 -20.67 1.45
CA THR A 79 7.36 -20.45 1.22
C THR A 79 7.58 -19.81 -0.15
N LEU A 80 8.79 -19.37 -0.44
CA LEU A 80 9.16 -18.74 -1.72
C LEU A 80 8.88 -19.62 -2.95
N ASN A 81 8.77 -20.93 -2.78
CA ASN A 81 8.51 -21.87 -3.85
C ASN A 81 7.02 -22.08 -4.13
N ASP A 82 6.15 -21.56 -3.28
CA ASP A 82 4.71 -21.73 -3.42
C ASP A 82 4.12 -20.65 -4.33
N GLU A 83 3.27 -21.04 -5.27
CA GLU A 83 2.61 -20.13 -6.23
C GLU A 83 1.80 -18.99 -5.56
N VAL A 84 1.29 -19.26 -4.35
CA VAL A 84 0.52 -18.29 -3.57
C VAL A 84 1.40 -17.22 -2.90
N TYR A 85 2.73 -17.40 -2.91
CA TYR A 85 3.63 -16.41 -2.32
C TYR A 85 3.58 -15.09 -3.10
N PRO A 86 3.45 -13.91 -2.45
CA PRO A 86 3.31 -12.63 -3.14
C PRO A 86 4.52 -12.32 -4.03
N LYS A 87 4.30 -12.22 -5.34
CA LYS A 87 5.38 -12.08 -6.36
C LYS A 87 6.27 -10.86 -6.11
N LEU A 88 5.68 -9.72 -5.77
CA LEU A 88 6.46 -8.50 -5.47
C LEU A 88 7.38 -8.71 -4.27
N LEU A 89 6.91 -9.42 -3.22
CA LEU A 89 7.70 -9.72 -2.04
C LEU A 89 8.80 -10.75 -2.31
N ALA A 90 8.53 -11.73 -3.18
CA ALA A 90 9.53 -12.73 -3.57
C ALA A 90 10.75 -12.10 -4.26
N ASN A 91 10.54 -11.00 -4.99
CA ASN A 91 11.57 -10.29 -5.75
C ASN A 91 12.35 -9.25 -4.93
N THR A 92 12.14 -9.18 -3.62
CA THR A 92 12.87 -8.27 -2.74
C THR A 92 14.26 -8.81 -2.38
N ILE A 93 15.14 -7.93 -1.91
CA ILE A 93 16.51 -8.28 -1.49
C ILE A 93 16.49 -9.34 -0.36
N ASN A 94 15.54 -9.22 0.55
CA ASN A 94 15.44 -10.11 1.69
C ASN A 94 14.01 -10.60 1.97
N PRO A 95 13.44 -11.45 1.08
CA PRO A 95 12.09 -11.97 1.26
C PRO A 95 12.01 -12.93 2.47
N PRO A 96 10.90 -12.94 3.22
CA PRO A 96 10.65 -13.93 4.27
C PRO A 96 10.72 -15.36 3.71
N PRO A 97 11.52 -16.27 4.28
CA PRO A 97 11.57 -17.66 3.82
C PRO A 97 10.26 -18.43 4.03
N VAL A 98 9.56 -18.08 5.09
CA VAL A 98 8.24 -18.58 5.46
C VAL A 98 7.36 -17.36 5.76
N LEU A 99 6.22 -17.29 5.12
CA LEU A 99 5.23 -16.23 5.32
C LEU A 99 3.97 -16.85 5.90
N TYR A 100 3.66 -16.54 7.16
CA TYR A 100 2.41 -16.97 7.79
C TYR A 100 1.29 -16.03 7.40
N TYR A 101 0.08 -16.55 7.26
CA TYR A 101 -1.09 -15.75 6.94
C TYR A 101 -2.40 -16.32 7.50
N ARG A 102 -3.34 -15.41 7.79
CA ARG A 102 -4.74 -15.69 8.10
C ARG A 102 -5.60 -14.96 7.07
N GLY A 103 -6.59 -15.59 6.51
CA GLY A 103 -7.40 -15.04 5.42
C GLY A 103 -6.90 -15.48 4.04
N LYS A 104 -7.02 -14.61 3.03
CA LYS A 104 -6.69 -14.91 1.63
C LYS A 104 -5.62 -13.94 1.12
N LEU A 105 -4.48 -14.47 0.71
CA LEU A 105 -3.42 -13.68 0.07
C LEU A 105 -3.93 -13.08 -1.25
N PRO A 106 -3.63 -11.79 -1.54
CA PRO A 106 -4.07 -11.16 -2.79
C PRO A 106 -3.29 -11.71 -3.98
N VAL A 107 -4.01 -11.95 -5.08
CA VAL A 107 -3.43 -12.37 -6.38
C VAL A 107 -3.59 -11.19 -7.35
N THR A 108 -2.84 -10.12 -7.13
CA THR A 108 -2.86 -8.93 -7.99
C THR A 108 -1.53 -8.19 -7.83
N ASP A 109 -1.19 -7.39 -8.82
CA ASP A 109 -0.06 -6.46 -8.79
C ASP A 109 -0.49 -5.00 -8.52
N ARG A 110 -1.81 -4.75 -8.46
CA ARG A 110 -2.37 -3.46 -8.04
C ARG A 110 -2.41 -3.39 -6.51
N ILE A 111 -1.25 -3.16 -5.93
CA ILE A 111 -1.06 -3.15 -4.48
C ILE A 111 -0.25 -1.93 -4.08
N ILE A 112 -0.77 -1.13 -3.14
CA ILE A 112 -0.15 0.08 -2.60
C ILE A 112 -0.12 -0.01 -1.08
N SER A 113 0.94 0.46 -0.46
CA SER A 113 0.96 0.62 0.99
C SER A 113 0.64 2.04 1.42
N ILE A 114 -0.06 2.16 2.54
CA ILE A 114 -0.35 3.45 3.20
C ILE A 114 0.20 3.37 4.61
N VAL A 115 1.09 4.31 4.95
CA VAL A 115 1.76 4.36 6.25
C VAL A 115 1.80 5.78 6.81
N GLY A 116 2.03 5.89 8.12
CA GLY A 116 2.19 7.18 8.76
C GLY A 116 2.33 7.09 10.28
N ILE A 117 2.14 8.21 10.94
CA ILE A 117 2.32 8.32 12.39
C ILE A 117 1.18 7.64 13.16
N ARG A 118 1.52 7.14 14.37
CA ARG A 118 0.56 6.48 15.27
C ARG A 118 -0.40 7.46 15.96
N LYS A 119 0.08 8.67 16.25
CA LYS A 119 -0.71 9.79 16.81
C LYS A 119 -1.06 10.75 15.68
N ALA A 120 -1.90 10.28 14.76
CA ALA A 120 -2.28 11.02 13.57
C ALA A 120 -3.23 12.19 13.89
N THR A 121 -3.13 13.25 13.10
CA THR A 121 -4.08 14.37 13.17
C THR A 121 -5.43 13.96 12.57
N VAL A 122 -6.47 14.76 12.82
CA VAL A 122 -7.79 14.59 12.20
C VAL A 122 -7.67 14.64 10.67
N TYR A 123 -6.84 15.55 10.16
CA TYR A 123 -6.51 15.65 8.72
C TYR A 123 -5.90 14.35 8.19
N GLY A 124 -4.84 13.85 8.84
CA GLY A 124 -4.17 12.63 8.41
C GLY A 124 -5.09 11.40 8.43
N ILE A 125 -5.91 11.25 9.48
CA ILE A 125 -6.90 10.15 9.56
C ILE A 125 -7.91 10.23 8.41
N LYS A 126 -8.47 11.43 8.14
CA LYS A 126 -9.43 11.63 7.06
C LYS A 126 -8.79 11.34 5.70
N THR A 127 -7.62 11.90 5.43
CA THR A 127 -6.87 11.72 4.18
C THR A 127 -6.52 10.25 3.94
N ALA A 128 -5.98 9.54 4.94
CA ALA A 128 -5.65 8.12 4.84
C ALA A 128 -6.90 7.27 4.53
N LYS A 129 -8.00 7.55 5.22
CA LYS A 129 -9.26 6.83 5.03
C LYS A 129 -9.84 7.05 3.64
N GLU A 130 -9.86 8.29 3.16
CA GLU A 130 -10.43 8.68 1.87
C GLU A 130 -9.61 8.11 0.70
N ILE A 131 -8.29 8.30 0.71
CA ILE A 131 -7.39 7.74 -0.31
C ILE A 131 -7.51 6.21 -0.34
N ALA A 132 -7.49 5.54 0.82
CA ALA A 132 -7.61 4.09 0.88
C ALA A 132 -8.95 3.58 0.35
N LYS A 133 -10.06 4.25 0.65
CA LYS A 133 -11.39 3.93 0.15
C LYS A 133 -11.46 4.05 -1.36
N GLU A 134 -11.04 5.18 -1.90
CA GLU A 134 -11.11 5.46 -3.33
C GLU A 134 -10.21 4.53 -4.16
N LEU A 135 -9.02 4.18 -3.65
CA LEU A 135 -8.16 3.17 -4.27
C LEU A 135 -8.80 1.78 -4.20
N SER A 136 -9.39 1.42 -3.05
CA SER A 136 -10.06 0.13 -2.86
C SER A 136 -11.28 -0.03 -3.79
N GLU A 137 -12.10 1.02 -3.99
CA GLU A 137 -13.20 1.02 -4.95
C GLU A 137 -12.74 0.71 -6.39
N ARG A 138 -11.47 1.03 -6.70
CA ARG A 138 -10.83 0.79 -8.01
C ARG A 138 -9.99 -0.48 -8.05
N ASN A 139 -10.27 -1.42 -7.15
CA ASN A 139 -9.60 -2.71 -7.04
C ASN A 139 -8.10 -2.63 -6.78
N VAL A 140 -7.64 -1.59 -6.06
CA VAL A 140 -6.27 -1.50 -5.57
C VAL A 140 -6.24 -2.01 -4.13
N VAL A 141 -5.44 -3.03 -3.88
CA VAL A 141 -5.25 -3.63 -2.55
C VAL A 141 -4.40 -2.69 -1.70
N ILE A 142 -4.88 -2.41 -0.48
CA ILE A 142 -4.15 -1.57 0.48
C ILE A 142 -3.39 -2.44 1.47
N VAL A 143 -2.09 -2.18 1.62
CA VAL A 143 -1.23 -2.83 2.60
C VAL A 143 -0.86 -1.83 3.69
N SER A 144 -0.89 -2.24 4.95
CA SER A 144 -0.40 -1.42 6.05
C SER A 144 0.06 -2.27 7.23
N GLY A 145 0.60 -1.62 8.26
CA GLY A 145 1.16 -2.32 9.42
C GLY A 145 0.17 -2.64 10.53
N GLY A 146 -1.08 -2.22 10.41
CA GLY A 146 -2.11 -2.43 11.43
C GLY A 146 -1.85 -1.71 12.76
N ALA A 147 -0.98 -0.69 12.78
CA ALA A 147 -0.73 0.15 13.95
C ALA A 147 -1.90 1.13 14.19
N ARG A 148 -1.86 1.86 15.32
CA ARG A 148 -2.76 3.01 15.58
C ARG A 148 -2.57 4.09 14.52
N GLY A 149 -3.50 5.02 14.45
CA GLY A 149 -3.39 6.21 13.59
C GLY A 149 -3.59 5.91 12.12
N ILE A 150 -2.65 6.28 11.28
CA ILE A 150 -2.75 6.20 9.82
C ILE A 150 -3.02 4.78 9.32
N ASP A 151 -2.29 3.77 9.83
CA ASP A 151 -2.47 2.38 9.40
C ASP A 151 -3.91 1.89 9.62
N SER A 152 -4.47 2.15 10.82
CA SER A 152 -5.85 1.79 11.13
C SER A 152 -6.86 2.57 10.28
N ALA A 153 -6.59 3.84 9.98
CA ALA A 153 -7.45 4.67 9.13
C ALA A 153 -7.45 4.15 7.68
N ALA A 154 -6.28 3.78 7.15
CA ALA A 154 -6.13 3.19 5.84
C ALA A 154 -6.92 1.88 5.70
N HIS A 155 -6.79 0.96 6.67
CA HIS A 155 -7.57 -0.27 6.67
C HIS A 155 -9.08 -0.02 6.74
N LYS A 156 -9.52 0.92 7.60
CA LYS A 156 -10.95 1.28 7.70
C LYS A 156 -11.48 1.86 6.38
N GLY A 157 -10.69 2.71 5.71
CA GLY A 157 -11.05 3.23 4.39
C GLY A 157 -11.13 2.13 3.35
N ALA A 158 -10.12 1.25 3.28
CA ALA A 158 -10.11 0.13 2.33
C ALA A 158 -11.31 -0.82 2.51
N LEU A 159 -11.77 -1.04 3.74
CA LEU A 159 -12.95 -1.85 4.05
C LEU A 159 -14.28 -1.20 3.61
N GLU A 160 -14.30 0.08 3.28
CA GLU A 160 -15.46 0.76 2.70
C GLU A 160 -15.50 0.64 1.17
N GLY A 161 -14.42 0.14 0.53
CA GLY A 161 -14.34 -0.13 -0.90
C GLY A 161 -14.49 -1.61 -1.23
N LYS A 162 -14.07 -2.00 -2.43
CA LYS A 162 -14.26 -3.35 -2.99
C LYS A 162 -13.06 -4.26 -2.83
N ALA A 163 -11.84 -3.68 -2.86
CA ALA A 163 -10.62 -4.46 -2.79
C ALA A 163 -10.33 -4.95 -1.37
N ALA A 164 -9.64 -6.07 -1.29
CA ALA A 164 -9.10 -6.58 -0.04
C ALA A 164 -8.06 -5.61 0.57
N THR A 165 -7.80 -5.76 1.86
CA THR A 165 -6.68 -5.09 2.52
C THR A 165 -5.82 -6.09 3.29
N VAL A 166 -4.53 -5.80 3.39
CA VAL A 166 -3.53 -6.69 3.98
C VAL A 166 -2.85 -6.01 5.16
N THR A 167 -2.93 -6.63 6.33
CA THR A 167 -2.17 -6.20 7.50
C THR A 167 -0.88 -7.01 7.61
N VAL A 168 0.26 -6.35 7.72
CA VAL A 168 1.53 -7.00 8.05
C VAL A 168 1.75 -6.90 9.55
N ALA A 169 1.75 -8.01 10.27
CA ALA A 169 1.94 -8.06 11.71
C ALA A 169 3.43 -8.17 12.08
N ALA A 170 3.80 -7.66 13.26
CA ALA A 170 5.15 -7.75 13.81
C ALA A 170 5.23 -8.76 15.00
N CYS A 171 4.42 -9.80 14.95
CA CYS A 171 4.35 -10.87 15.96
C CYS A 171 3.71 -12.11 15.34
N GLY A 172 3.67 -13.22 16.08
CA GLY A 172 2.91 -14.40 15.67
C GLY A 172 1.42 -14.09 15.50
N LEU A 173 0.78 -14.73 14.52
CA LEU A 173 -0.61 -14.44 14.14
C LEU A 173 -1.66 -15.00 15.11
N ASP A 174 -1.23 -15.71 16.16
CA ASP A 174 -2.02 -16.06 17.34
C ASP A 174 -2.25 -14.87 18.27
N LYS A 175 -1.55 -13.76 18.04
CA LYS A 175 -1.62 -12.52 18.81
C LYS A 175 -2.09 -11.37 17.93
N THR A 176 -2.83 -10.44 18.53
CA THR A 176 -3.19 -9.17 17.89
C THR A 176 -2.47 -8.03 18.58
N TYR A 177 -1.73 -7.24 17.82
CA TYR A 177 -1.09 -6.04 18.33
C TYR A 177 -1.26 -4.87 17.34
N PRO A 178 -1.75 -3.71 17.81
CA PRO A 178 -2.28 -3.45 19.15
C PRO A 178 -3.60 -4.20 19.43
N ALA A 179 -3.87 -4.54 20.70
CA ALA A 179 -5.01 -5.38 21.07
C ALA A 179 -6.37 -4.75 20.67
N GLU A 180 -6.47 -3.43 20.70
CA GLU A 180 -7.66 -2.67 20.31
C GLU A 180 -8.04 -2.85 18.82
N ASN A 181 -7.10 -3.24 17.96
CA ASN A 181 -7.36 -3.49 16.54
C ASN A 181 -7.87 -4.92 16.25
N ARG A 182 -8.17 -5.74 17.28
CA ARG A 182 -8.70 -7.09 17.09
C ARG A 182 -9.92 -7.11 16.16
N ASN A 183 -10.92 -6.28 16.45
CA ASN A 183 -12.13 -6.22 15.64
C ASN A 183 -11.85 -5.75 14.20
N LEU A 184 -10.88 -4.85 14.00
CA LEU A 184 -10.45 -4.42 12.69
C LEU A 184 -9.82 -5.58 11.91
N PHE A 185 -8.97 -6.37 12.53
CA PHE A 185 -8.30 -7.52 11.91
C PHE A 185 -9.31 -8.60 11.50
N GLU A 186 -10.29 -8.89 12.33
CA GLU A 186 -11.34 -9.85 11.96
C GLU A 186 -12.21 -9.32 10.79
N LYS A 187 -12.50 -8.01 10.75
CA LYS A 187 -13.19 -7.39 9.60
C LYS A 187 -12.36 -7.47 8.32
N ILE A 188 -11.04 -7.31 8.40
CA ILE A 188 -10.13 -7.46 7.24
C ILE A 188 -10.25 -8.87 6.66
N ILE A 189 -10.20 -9.90 7.51
CA ILE A 189 -10.34 -11.30 7.07
C ILE A 189 -11.73 -11.55 6.48
N ALA A 190 -12.77 -11.08 7.13
CA ALA A 190 -14.17 -11.24 6.68
C ALA A 190 -14.42 -10.56 5.33
N HIS A 191 -13.73 -9.46 5.03
CA HIS A 191 -13.79 -8.74 3.75
C HIS A 191 -12.91 -9.36 2.65
N GLY A 192 -12.39 -10.57 2.85
CA GLY A 192 -11.54 -11.26 1.88
C GLY A 192 -10.07 -10.86 1.89
N GLY A 193 -9.65 -10.06 2.87
CA GLY A 193 -8.27 -9.69 3.09
C GLY A 193 -7.47 -10.70 3.90
N CYS A 194 -6.28 -10.32 4.34
CA CYS A 194 -5.45 -11.18 5.17
C CYS A 194 -4.58 -10.41 6.16
N ILE A 195 -4.13 -11.14 7.16
CA ILE A 195 -3.08 -10.72 8.09
C ILE A 195 -1.89 -11.62 7.84
N ILE A 196 -0.71 -11.05 7.64
CA ILE A 196 0.52 -11.77 7.35
C ILE A 196 1.61 -11.48 8.37
N SER A 197 2.54 -12.40 8.56
CA SER A 197 3.72 -12.22 9.40
C SER A 197 4.86 -13.13 8.96
N GLU A 198 6.10 -12.71 9.20
CA GLU A 198 7.28 -13.58 9.10
C GLU A 198 7.60 -14.30 10.43
N TYR A 199 6.90 -13.96 11.50
CA TYR A 199 7.14 -14.49 12.83
C TYR A 199 6.29 -15.71 13.11
N ALA A 200 6.93 -16.78 13.59
CA ALA A 200 6.26 -18.03 13.94
C ALA A 200 5.16 -17.82 15.00
N PRO A 201 4.09 -18.65 14.99
CA PRO A 201 3.09 -18.66 16.05
C PRO A 201 3.72 -18.76 17.43
N GLY A 202 3.16 -18.03 18.41
CA GLY A 202 3.69 -17.91 19.75
C GLY A 202 4.66 -16.72 19.94
N THR A 203 5.22 -16.14 18.87
CA THR A 203 6.17 -15.02 18.98
C THR A 203 5.50 -13.76 19.52
N PRO A 204 5.99 -13.17 20.64
CA PRO A 204 5.42 -11.95 21.19
C PRO A 204 5.79 -10.70 20.36
N PRO A 205 5.02 -9.61 20.46
CA PRO A 205 5.36 -8.35 19.83
C PRO A 205 6.53 -7.66 20.57
N LEU A 206 7.71 -7.64 19.94
CA LEU A 206 8.91 -7.00 20.47
C LEU A 206 9.24 -5.73 19.69
N GLY A 207 9.73 -4.70 20.38
CA GLY A 207 10.02 -3.39 19.77
C GLY A 207 10.85 -3.43 18.49
N ARG A 208 11.90 -4.28 18.45
CA ARG A 208 12.79 -4.46 17.29
C ARG A 208 12.11 -5.07 16.05
N GLN A 209 10.98 -5.75 16.22
CA GLN A 209 10.26 -6.41 15.14
C GLN A 209 9.46 -5.43 14.27
N PHE A 210 9.06 -4.29 14.82
CA PHE A 210 8.25 -3.32 14.09
C PHE A 210 9.01 -2.65 12.94
N PRO A 211 10.23 -2.13 13.13
CA PRO A 211 11.04 -1.63 12.02
C PRO A 211 11.38 -2.73 11.02
N ALA A 212 11.79 -3.91 11.48
CA ALA A 212 12.16 -5.03 10.61
C ALA A 212 11.00 -5.48 9.72
N ARG A 213 9.75 -5.49 10.24
CA ARG A 213 8.54 -5.82 9.51
C ARG A 213 8.25 -4.85 8.35
N ASN A 214 8.63 -3.58 8.48
CA ASN A 214 8.29 -2.55 7.49
C ASN A 214 8.87 -2.85 6.10
N ARG A 215 9.97 -3.59 5.99
CA ARG A 215 10.49 -4.09 4.70
C ARG A 215 9.47 -4.95 3.95
N ILE A 216 8.62 -5.69 4.69
CA ILE A 216 7.56 -6.52 4.08
C ILE A 216 6.43 -5.64 3.56
N ILE A 217 6.09 -4.56 4.29
CA ILE A 217 5.08 -3.58 3.83
C ILE A 217 5.53 -2.97 2.52
N ALA A 218 6.75 -2.45 2.46
CA ALA A 218 7.31 -1.86 1.24
C ALA A 218 7.47 -2.90 0.12
N GLY A 219 8.05 -4.06 0.44
CA GLY A 219 8.37 -5.10 -0.53
C GLY A 219 7.16 -5.75 -1.21
N MET A 220 5.99 -5.77 -0.54
CA MET A 220 4.76 -6.32 -1.10
C MET A 220 4.07 -5.41 -2.11
N THR A 221 4.45 -4.16 -2.23
CA THR A 221 3.71 -3.12 -2.93
C THR A 221 4.51 -2.50 -4.06
N ARG A 222 3.83 -1.86 -5.01
CA ARG A 222 4.49 -1.08 -6.05
C ARG A 222 4.98 0.26 -5.54
N GLY A 223 4.26 0.84 -4.57
CA GLY A 223 4.61 2.12 -3.98
C GLY A 223 4.08 2.27 -2.56
N VAL A 224 4.61 3.25 -1.86
CA VAL A 224 4.32 3.58 -0.47
C VAL A 224 3.79 5.00 -0.38
N ILE A 225 2.57 5.19 0.12
CA ILE A 225 2.01 6.50 0.43
C ILE A 225 2.30 6.81 1.89
N VAL A 226 3.01 7.91 2.14
CA VAL A 226 3.26 8.44 3.49
C VAL A 226 2.33 9.62 3.73
N ILE A 227 1.34 9.43 4.61
CA ILE A 227 0.29 10.43 4.86
C ILE A 227 0.77 11.52 5.82
N GLU A 228 1.37 11.12 6.94
CA GLU A 228 1.98 12.00 7.94
C GLU A 228 3.24 11.36 8.49
N ALA A 229 4.29 12.14 8.62
CA ALA A 229 5.55 11.72 9.23
C ALA A 229 6.25 12.89 9.92
N ALA A 230 6.59 12.75 11.19
CA ALA A 230 7.58 13.61 11.83
C ALA A 230 8.98 13.29 11.30
N GLU A 231 9.95 14.16 11.54
CA GLU A 231 11.32 14.03 11.01
C GLU A 231 12.01 12.69 11.39
N LYS A 232 11.68 12.15 12.56
CA LYS A 232 12.19 10.85 13.07
C LYS A 232 11.06 9.84 13.20
N SER A 233 10.17 9.77 12.22
CA SER A 233 9.05 8.83 12.24
C SER A 233 9.45 7.44 11.78
N GLY A 234 8.90 6.39 12.44
CA GLY A 234 9.05 5.01 11.98
C GLY A 234 8.44 4.73 10.59
N SER A 235 7.54 5.57 10.09
CA SER A 235 7.02 5.48 8.74
C SER A 235 8.06 5.85 7.67
N LEU A 236 9.04 6.70 8.00
CA LEU A 236 10.17 7.01 7.10
C LEU A 236 11.06 5.78 6.88
N ILE A 237 11.19 4.89 7.88
CA ILE A 237 11.89 3.61 7.70
C ILE A 237 11.21 2.75 6.62
N THR A 238 9.88 2.84 6.49
CA THR A 238 9.18 2.15 5.40
C THR A 238 9.48 2.78 4.04
N ALA A 239 9.60 4.10 3.99
CA ALA A 239 10.02 4.82 2.78
C ALA A 239 11.47 4.47 2.40
N ASP A 240 12.38 4.37 3.36
CA ASP A 240 13.76 3.95 3.11
C ASP A 240 13.80 2.54 2.51
N PHE A 241 13.06 1.57 3.09
CA PHE A 241 12.94 0.23 2.49
C PHE A 241 12.30 0.25 1.10
N ALA A 242 11.35 1.15 0.84
CA ALA A 242 10.76 1.30 -0.49
C ALA A 242 11.82 1.73 -1.51
N LEU A 243 12.67 2.70 -1.17
CA LEU A 243 13.79 3.13 -2.02
C LEU A 243 14.78 1.99 -2.27
N GLU A 244 15.17 1.25 -1.22
CA GLU A 244 16.10 0.11 -1.34
C GLU A 244 15.55 -0.97 -2.30
N GLU A 245 14.23 -1.16 -2.34
CA GLU A 245 13.55 -2.15 -3.17
C GLU A 245 13.09 -1.58 -4.54
N GLY A 246 13.45 -0.33 -4.87
CA GLY A 246 13.05 0.32 -6.12
C GLY A 246 11.55 0.52 -6.24
N ARG A 247 10.87 0.84 -5.11
CA ARG A 247 9.44 1.15 -5.07
C ARG A 247 9.22 2.65 -5.04
N ASP A 248 8.13 3.10 -5.64
CA ASP A 248 7.77 4.51 -5.66
C ASP A 248 7.36 4.99 -4.27
N ILE A 249 7.66 6.26 -3.98
CA ILE A 249 7.24 6.91 -2.76
C ILE A 249 6.35 8.08 -3.12
N PHE A 250 5.17 8.07 -2.52
CA PHE A 250 4.20 9.16 -2.56
C PHE A 250 4.14 9.82 -1.19
N ALA A 251 4.20 11.13 -1.14
CA ALA A 251 4.11 11.86 0.13
C ALA A 251 2.98 12.88 0.07
N VAL A 252 2.12 12.85 1.08
CA VAL A 252 1.05 13.85 1.23
C VAL A 252 1.68 15.15 1.73
N PRO A 253 1.50 16.27 1.01
CA PRO A 253 2.00 17.57 1.45
C PRO A 253 1.25 18.03 2.71
N GLY A 254 1.95 18.76 3.56
CA GLY A 254 1.32 19.28 4.78
C GLY A 254 1.89 20.64 5.18
N ASN A 255 1.30 21.22 6.22
CA ASN A 255 1.69 22.51 6.73
C ASN A 255 3.18 22.48 7.16
N ILE A 256 3.96 23.42 6.67
CA ILE A 256 5.41 23.52 6.92
C ILE A 256 5.75 23.74 8.41
N TRP A 257 4.82 24.25 9.20
CA TRP A 257 4.97 24.44 10.63
C TRP A 257 4.54 23.24 11.47
N ALA A 258 3.82 22.29 10.87
CA ALA A 258 3.35 21.09 11.57
C ALA A 258 4.45 20.06 11.69
N GLU A 259 4.75 19.61 12.91
CA GLU A 259 5.74 18.56 13.18
C GLU A 259 5.40 17.25 12.42
N SER A 260 4.11 16.92 12.32
CA SER A 260 3.60 15.75 11.61
C SER A 260 3.84 15.76 10.10
N SER A 261 4.20 16.90 9.52
CA SER A 261 4.42 17.06 8.07
C SER A 261 5.89 17.24 7.69
N LYS A 262 6.79 17.43 8.66
CA LYS A 262 8.23 17.64 8.38
C LYS A 262 8.83 16.49 7.59
N GLY A 263 8.50 15.24 7.93
CA GLY A 263 9.00 14.05 7.24
C GLY A 263 8.44 13.91 5.83
N THR A 264 7.13 14.12 5.61
CA THR A 264 6.53 14.05 4.28
C THR A 264 7.02 15.18 3.38
N ASN A 265 7.11 16.41 3.88
CA ASN A 265 7.67 17.53 3.14
C ASN A 265 9.16 17.32 2.81
N LYS A 266 9.92 16.62 3.66
CA LYS A 266 11.31 16.23 3.35
C LYS A 266 11.35 15.20 2.23
N LEU A 267 10.45 14.20 2.23
CA LEU A 267 10.35 13.22 1.13
C LEU A 267 10.05 13.92 -0.20
N LEU A 268 9.13 14.88 -0.24
CA LEU A 268 8.84 15.68 -1.43
C LEU A 268 10.08 16.43 -1.94
N LYS A 269 10.87 17.02 -1.05
CA LYS A 269 12.11 17.74 -1.42
C LYS A 269 13.17 16.82 -2.05
N ILE A 270 13.19 15.54 -1.71
CA ILE A 270 14.14 14.56 -2.25
C ILE A 270 13.60 13.77 -3.42
N GLY A 271 12.42 14.13 -3.96
CA GLY A 271 11.89 13.58 -5.20
C GLY A 271 10.77 12.57 -5.05
N ALA A 272 10.16 12.42 -3.87
CA ALA A 272 8.93 11.63 -3.76
C ALA A 272 7.79 12.30 -4.55
N PHE A 273 6.91 11.49 -5.14
CA PHE A 273 5.73 11.98 -5.83
C PHE A 273 4.80 12.71 -4.85
N CYS A 274 4.30 13.87 -5.25
CA CYS A 274 3.30 14.60 -4.48
C CYS A 274 1.95 13.87 -4.57
N CYS A 275 1.39 13.51 -3.42
CA CYS A 275 0.09 12.85 -3.33
C CYS A 275 -0.93 13.81 -2.72
N THR A 276 -1.78 14.37 -3.56
CA THR A 276 -2.89 15.24 -3.16
C THR A 276 -4.23 14.50 -3.21
N SER A 277 -4.29 13.42 -3.99
CA SER A 277 -5.47 12.59 -4.15
C SER A 277 -5.09 11.16 -4.56
N TYR A 278 -6.07 10.27 -4.62
CA TYR A 278 -5.89 8.90 -5.13
C TYR A 278 -5.62 8.85 -6.64
N GLU A 279 -6.03 9.88 -7.38
CA GLU A 279 -5.79 10.00 -8.82
C GLU A 279 -4.30 10.05 -9.14
N ASP A 280 -3.49 10.66 -8.28
CA ASP A 280 -2.04 10.74 -8.47
C ASP A 280 -1.42 9.33 -8.56
N ILE A 281 -1.91 8.39 -7.75
CA ILE A 281 -1.46 7.00 -7.75
C ILE A 281 -1.97 6.25 -8.99
N LEU A 282 -3.24 6.45 -9.35
CA LEU A 282 -3.83 5.79 -10.52
C LEU A 282 -3.16 6.22 -11.81
N SER A 283 -2.85 7.50 -11.93
CA SER A 283 -2.18 8.10 -13.09
C SER A 283 -0.76 7.57 -13.23
N GLU A 284 0.02 7.51 -12.14
CA GLU A 284 1.40 7.03 -12.15
C GLU A 284 1.50 5.58 -12.67
N TYR A 285 0.56 4.72 -12.28
CA TYR A 285 0.56 3.31 -12.70
C TYR A 285 -0.32 2.99 -13.91
N GLY A 286 -1.00 3.98 -14.50
CA GLY A 286 -1.95 3.77 -15.59
C GLY A 286 -3.12 2.87 -15.18
N TRP A 287 -3.55 2.94 -13.91
CA TRP A 287 -4.65 2.11 -13.38
C TRP A 287 -6.02 2.74 -13.53
N GLU A 288 -6.11 3.85 -14.21
CA GLU A 288 -7.37 4.51 -14.51
C GLU A 288 -8.27 3.59 -15.35
N ASN A 289 -9.56 3.52 -14.98
CA ASN A 289 -10.53 2.84 -15.80
C ASN A 289 -10.79 3.67 -17.06
N LYS A 290 -10.43 3.17 -18.23
CA LYS A 290 -10.73 3.83 -19.53
C LYS A 290 -12.22 4.20 -19.70
N LYS A 291 -13.13 3.54 -18.95
CA LYS A 291 -14.56 3.90 -18.90
C LYS A 291 -14.84 5.14 -18.04
N GLU A 292 -14.04 5.40 -16.99
CA GLU A 292 -14.20 6.59 -16.14
C GLU A 292 -13.66 7.86 -16.81
N ILE A 293 -12.63 7.73 -17.65
CA ILE A 293 -12.14 8.84 -18.49
C ILE A 293 -13.22 9.31 -19.46
N LYS A 294 -14.04 8.39 -20.03
CA LYS A 294 -15.22 8.74 -20.80
C LYS A 294 -16.33 9.36 -19.94
N CYS A 295 -16.55 8.83 -18.73
CA CYS A 295 -17.54 9.41 -17.81
C CYS A 295 -17.11 10.74 -17.18
N LYS A 296 -15.80 11.01 -16.98
CA LYS A 296 -15.36 12.33 -16.52
C LYS A 296 -15.49 13.39 -17.62
N LYS A 297 -15.38 13.02 -18.88
CA LYS A 297 -15.76 13.92 -20.00
C LYS A 297 -17.28 14.16 -20.09
N ASP A 298 -18.11 13.22 -19.58
CA ASP A 298 -19.57 13.30 -19.65
C ASP A 298 -20.24 13.72 -18.32
N LYS A 299 -19.50 13.86 -17.21
CA LYS A 299 -20.05 14.32 -15.90
C LYS A 299 -20.04 15.83 -15.73
N THR A 300 -19.68 16.55 -16.75
CA THR A 300 -19.83 17.98 -16.77
C THR A 300 -21.23 18.35 -17.30
N PHE A 301 -21.97 18.95 -16.40
CA PHE A 301 -23.05 19.86 -16.66
C PHE A 301 -24.42 19.28 -16.97
N ASN A 302 -25.13 18.93 -15.91
CA ASN A 302 -26.60 19.05 -15.90
C ASN A 302 -27.01 20.55 -15.66
N LYS A 303 -26.37 21.47 -16.34
CA LYS A 303 -26.85 22.84 -16.51
C LYS A 303 -27.38 22.93 -17.94
N GLN A 304 -28.67 23.21 -18.08
CA GLN A 304 -29.30 23.43 -19.39
C GLN A 304 -28.56 24.59 -20.09
N LEU A 305 -27.71 24.23 -21.07
CA LEU A 305 -27.13 25.18 -21.99
C LEU A 305 -28.10 25.42 -23.11
N THR A 306 -28.19 26.66 -23.61
CA THR A 306 -28.91 26.94 -24.86
C THR A 306 -28.11 26.38 -26.05
N LEU A 307 -28.75 26.20 -27.20
CA LEU A 307 -28.09 25.71 -28.41
C LEU A 307 -26.87 26.56 -28.79
N GLU A 308 -26.96 27.87 -28.60
CA GLU A 308 -25.85 28.78 -28.88
C GLU A 308 -24.69 28.67 -27.86
N GLU A 309 -25.02 28.47 -26.60
CA GLU A 309 -24.03 28.21 -25.54
C GLU A 309 -23.32 26.87 -25.77
N GLU A 310 -24.03 25.86 -26.26
CA GLU A 310 -23.47 24.53 -26.54
C GLU A 310 -22.47 24.57 -27.70
N VAL A 311 -22.72 25.38 -28.72
CA VAL A 311 -21.76 25.61 -29.81
C VAL A 311 -20.48 26.25 -29.32
N LEU A 312 -20.56 27.27 -28.47
CA LEU A 312 -19.39 27.92 -27.88
C LEU A 312 -18.61 26.98 -26.93
N TYR A 313 -19.34 26.22 -26.10
CA TYR A 313 -18.75 25.21 -25.24
C TYR A 313 -17.92 24.20 -26.02
N ARG A 314 -18.46 23.73 -27.16
CA ARG A 314 -17.77 22.77 -28.02
C ARG A 314 -16.46 23.31 -28.57
N PHE A 315 -16.42 24.54 -29.06
CA PHE A 315 -15.18 25.16 -29.54
C PHE A 315 -14.16 25.38 -28.42
N CYS A 316 -14.62 25.76 -27.22
CA CYS A 316 -13.73 25.84 -26.06
C CYS A 316 -13.22 24.47 -25.62
N SER A 317 -13.97 23.36 -25.84
CA SER A 317 -13.57 22.02 -25.47
C SER A 317 -12.57 21.36 -26.43
N GLU A 318 -12.55 21.81 -27.67
CA GLU A 318 -11.66 21.31 -28.72
C GLU A 318 -10.26 21.99 -28.69
N SER A 319 -10.10 23.06 -27.91
CA SER A 319 -8.85 23.85 -27.83
C SER A 319 -8.33 23.91 -26.40
N VAL A 320 -7.01 23.94 -26.24
CA VAL A 320 -6.38 24.11 -24.92
C VAL A 320 -6.68 25.51 -24.36
N GLU A 321 -6.67 26.52 -25.23
CA GLU A 321 -7.06 27.90 -24.99
C GLU A 321 -7.55 28.46 -26.32
N ILE A 322 -8.62 29.25 -26.33
CA ILE A 322 -9.18 29.86 -27.53
C ILE A 322 -9.44 31.36 -27.30
N THR A 323 -9.03 32.18 -28.24
CA THR A 323 -9.19 33.64 -28.16
C THR A 323 -10.57 34.08 -28.61
N GLU A 324 -11.01 35.31 -28.26
CA GLU A 324 -12.25 35.91 -28.67
C GLU A 324 -12.32 36.04 -30.18
N ASP A 325 -11.20 36.43 -30.82
CA ASP A 325 -11.13 36.58 -32.29
C ASP A 325 -11.28 35.25 -33.02
N GLU A 326 -10.67 34.18 -32.50
CA GLU A 326 -10.83 32.82 -33.04
C GLU A 326 -12.27 32.31 -32.91
N LEU A 327 -12.93 32.61 -31.79
CA LEU A 327 -14.35 32.27 -31.60
C LEU A 327 -15.24 33.05 -32.56
N LEU A 328 -14.98 34.32 -32.81
CA LEU A 328 -15.71 35.11 -33.80
C LEU A 328 -15.60 34.51 -35.20
N ILE A 329 -14.37 34.12 -35.60
CA ILE A 329 -14.15 33.53 -36.93
C ILE A 329 -14.85 32.16 -37.04
N LYS A 330 -14.73 31.32 -35.99
CA LYS A 330 -15.30 29.95 -36.03
C LYS A 330 -16.82 29.92 -35.94
N THR A 331 -17.41 30.83 -35.17
CA THR A 331 -18.86 30.84 -34.94
C THR A 331 -19.64 31.72 -35.92
N GLY A 332 -18.99 32.73 -36.53
CA GLY A 332 -19.65 33.73 -37.36
C GLY A 332 -20.63 34.65 -36.61
N MET A 333 -20.61 34.63 -35.28
CA MET A 333 -21.48 35.42 -34.41
C MET A 333 -21.07 36.91 -34.40
N SER A 334 -22.02 37.79 -34.07
CA SER A 334 -21.65 39.18 -33.78
C SER A 334 -20.86 39.27 -32.48
N LEU A 335 -19.91 40.22 -32.39
CA LEU A 335 -19.09 40.46 -31.19
C LEU A 335 -19.99 40.67 -29.94
N LYS A 336 -21.11 41.36 -30.08
CA LYS A 336 -22.08 41.60 -29.00
C LYS A 336 -22.68 40.30 -28.47
N THR A 337 -23.12 39.42 -29.40
CA THR A 337 -23.70 38.12 -29.06
C THR A 337 -22.66 37.21 -28.39
N LEU A 338 -21.47 37.12 -28.98
CA LEU A 338 -20.40 36.32 -28.46
C LEU A 338 -20.04 36.70 -27.01
N LYS A 339 -19.82 38.00 -26.74
CA LYS A 339 -19.50 38.50 -25.38
C LYS A 339 -20.61 38.21 -24.38
N SER A 340 -21.88 38.35 -24.79
CA SER A 340 -23.00 38.04 -23.91
C SER A 340 -23.03 36.54 -23.54
N LEU A 341 -22.82 35.66 -24.51
CA LEU A 341 -22.80 34.20 -24.27
C LEU A 341 -21.60 33.75 -23.47
N LEU A 342 -20.41 34.30 -23.74
CA LEU A 342 -19.20 34.03 -22.94
C LEU A 342 -19.37 34.44 -21.48
N LEU A 343 -19.96 35.61 -21.23
CA LEU A 343 -20.29 36.06 -19.87
C LEU A 343 -21.30 35.12 -19.19
N GLN A 344 -22.33 34.67 -19.91
CA GLN A 344 -23.28 33.70 -19.36
C GLN A 344 -22.61 32.36 -19.03
N LEU A 345 -21.72 31.85 -19.89
CA LEU A 345 -20.93 30.62 -19.63
C LEU A 345 -19.97 30.78 -18.45
N GLN A 346 -19.38 31.99 -18.31
CA GLN A 346 -18.55 32.30 -17.13
C GLN A 346 -19.39 32.34 -15.84
N LEU A 347 -20.56 33.00 -15.85
CA LEU A 347 -21.47 33.02 -14.69
C LEU A 347 -22.02 31.63 -14.34
N LYS A 348 -22.21 30.78 -15.34
CA LYS A 348 -22.54 29.36 -15.15
C LYS A 348 -21.34 28.53 -14.66
N GLY A 349 -20.12 29.10 -14.60
CA GLY A 349 -18.90 28.42 -14.23
C GLY A 349 -18.50 27.31 -15.21
N VAL A 350 -18.80 27.49 -16.50
CA VAL A 350 -18.52 26.54 -17.59
C VAL A 350 -17.22 26.89 -18.28
N VAL A 351 -16.95 28.19 -18.40
CA VAL A 351 -15.76 28.73 -19.08
C VAL A 351 -15.05 29.70 -18.14
N ILE A 352 -13.75 29.74 -18.19
CA ILE A 352 -12.90 30.68 -17.43
C ILE A 352 -12.05 31.48 -18.42
N GLN A 353 -11.96 32.79 -18.18
CA GLN A 353 -11.03 33.63 -18.93
C GLN A 353 -9.64 33.56 -18.34
N THR A 354 -8.63 33.32 -19.17
CA THR A 354 -7.23 33.25 -18.76
C THR A 354 -6.63 34.66 -18.61
N PRO A 355 -5.51 34.81 -17.89
CA PRO A 355 -4.78 36.08 -17.81
C PRO A 355 -4.29 36.59 -19.18
N SER A 356 -4.11 35.73 -20.17
CA SER A 356 -3.77 36.02 -21.57
C SER A 356 -4.94 36.57 -22.38
N GLY A 357 -6.15 36.57 -21.82
CA GLY A 357 -7.37 37.02 -22.49
C GLY A 357 -8.10 35.95 -23.29
N GLY A 358 -7.59 34.70 -23.30
CA GLY A 358 -8.25 33.55 -23.91
C GLY A 358 -9.32 32.93 -23.01
N PHE A 359 -9.99 31.88 -23.49
CA PHE A 359 -11.04 31.14 -22.79
C PHE A 359 -10.69 29.66 -22.76
N ILE A 360 -10.89 29.04 -21.58
CA ILE A 360 -10.72 27.60 -21.34
C ILE A 360 -11.94 27.05 -20.64
N ILE A 361 -12.19 25.75 -20.77
CA ILE A 361 -13.25 25.10 -19.98
C ILE A 361 -12.82 25.03 -18.52
N SER A 362 -13.77 25.35 -17.63
CA SER A 362 -13.62 25.14 -16.19
C SER A 362 -13.61 23.64 -15.92
N GLY A 363 -12.46 23.09 -15.47
CA GLY A 363 -12.26 21.67 -15.15
C GLY A 363 -13.05 21.20 -13.91
#